data_2452482af2b524ebdbd5a8f070a04c97
#
_entry.id   2452482af2b524ebdbd5a8f070a04c97
#
_cell.length_a   1.000
_cell.length_b   1.000
_cell.length_c   1.000
_cell.angle_alpha   90.00
_cell.angle_beta   90.00
_cell.angle_gamma   90.00
#
_symmetry.space_group_name_H-M   'P 1'
#
loop_
_entity.id
_entity.type
_entity.pdbx_description
1 polymer ?
#
loop_
_entity_poly.entity_id
_entity_poly.type
_entity_poly.pdbx_seq_one_letter_code
_entity_poly.pdbx_strand_id
1 'polypeptide(L)'
;MSIVPNLLKGQDIMYADNLIFTQNGVHGWRNELFTGDTLDKVNITAFYDCKFMTDTTTKKYIEYVADLEIGDEYSKFYGHSLHIIDSLSSHQEFIDNYDKALRTVAKYYRKGYPMTFNDAIYIKFSDNSYKMSSRFVEIDYIHEGKVPEFKWTIHDSTKVIAGYRAQKATCTHNGFNYTAWFSMDIPISSGPWKFNGLPGLIISVKDSNEEYVYELRGLSTQQRDII
;
A
#
# COMPACT_ATOMS: atom_id res chain seq x y z
N MET A 1 -13.67 -18.93 6.74
CA MET A 1 -14.62 -18.32 7.71
C MET A 1 -14.00 -17.01 8.13
N SER A 2 -14.38 -15.94 7.44
CA SER A 2 -13.79 -14.60 7.60
C SER A 2 -14.41 -13.96 8.82
N ILE A 3 -13.64 -13.76 9.87
CA ILE A 3 -14.02 -12.92 10.99
C ILE A 3 -13.55 -11.50 10.64
N VAL A 4 -14.38 -10.78 9.90
CA VAL A 4 -14.27 -9.33 9.85
C VAL A 4 -15.11 -8.83 11.03
N PRO A 5 -14.53 -8.19 12.03
CA PRO A 5 -15.32 -7.62 13.12
C PRO A 5 -16.26 -6.56 12.56
N ASN A 6 -17.49 -6.57 13.05
CA ASN A 6 -18.57 -5.62 12.77
C ASN A 6 -18.24 -4.21 13.33
N LEU A 7 -17.21 -3.57 12.83
CA LEU A 7 -16.63 -2.33 13.38
C LEU A 7 -16.87 -1.09 12.53
N LEU A 8 -17.78 -1.15 11.54
CA LEU A 8 -18.05 -0.03 10.65
C LEU A 8 -19.49 0.47 10.79
N LYS A 9 -19.86 0.95 11.96
CA LYS A 9 -21.00 1.90 12.12
C LYS A 9 -20.49 3.15 12.79
N GLY A 10 -20.11 4.10 11.92
CA GLY A 10 -20.26 5.53 12.10
C GLY A 10 -19.96 6.11 13.47
N GLN A 11 -18.70 6.23 13.85
CA GLN A 11 -18.24 7.27 14.77
C GLN A 11 -16.77 7.54 14.53
N ASP A 12 -16.45 8.79 14.19
CA ASP A 12 -15.11 9.31 13.88
C ASP A 12 -14.09 9.22 15.04
N ILE A 13 -14.53 8.77 16.20
CA ILE A 13 -13.74 8.73 17.44
C ILE A 13 -13.11 7.36 17.69
N MET A 14 -13.70 6.26 17.22
CA MET A 14 -13.20 4.90 17.49
C MET A 14 -11.87 4.56 16.82
N TYR A 15 -11.53 5.23 15.73
CA TYR A 15 -10.25 5.00 15.07
C TYR A 15 -9.07 5.68 15.76
N ALA A 16 -9.34 6.75 16.50
CA ALA A 16 -8.33 7.39 17.31
C ALA A 16 -7.97 6.56 18.56
N ASP A 17 -8.91 5.79 19.09
CA ASP A 17 -8.69 4.91 20.25
C ASP A 17 -7.88 3.66 19.91
N ASN A 18 -7.86 3.25 18.62
CA ASN A 18 -7.03 2.14 18.14
C ASN A 18 -5.60 2.56 17.76
N LEU A 19 -5.34 3.85 17.62
CA LEU A 19 -4.01 4.39 17.69
C LEU A 19 -3.67 4.45 19.19
N ILE A 20 -2.85 3.53 19.68
CA ILE A 20 -2.40 3.53 21.07
C ILE A 20 -1.47 4.72 21.26
N PHE A 21 -2.08 5.85 21.47
CA PHE A 21 -1.41 7.01 21.98
C PHE A 21 -1.37 6.83 23.51
N THR A 22 -0.27 6.43 24.05
CA THR A 22 -0.06 6.46 25.50
C THR A 22 0.25 7.88 25.94
N GLN A 23 0.06 8.20 27.21
CA GLN A 23 0.45 9.48 27.81
C GLN A 23 1.94 9.84 27.61
N ASN A 24 2.75 8.90 27.13
CA ASN A 24 4.18 9.05 26.84
C ASN A 24 4.48 9.23 25.33
N GLY A 25 3.50 9.66 24.55
CA GLY A 25 3.69 9.93 23.11
C GLY A 25 3.17 8.81 22.20
N VAL A 26 3.30 9.02 20.90
CA VAL A 26 2.89 8.06 19.85
C VAL A 26 3.87 6.88 19.86
N HIS A 27 3.86 6.07 20.90
CA HIS A 27 4.86 5.01 21.08
C HIS A 27 4.49 3.66 20.47
N GLY A 28 3.22 3.41 20.15
CA GLY A 28 2.77 2.09 19.74
C GLY A 28 3.14 1.70 18.30
N TRP A 29 3.39 2.66 17.40
CA TRP A 29 3.60 2.39 15.97
C TRP A 29 5.04 2.62 15.51
N ARG A 30 5.82 3.36 16.31
CA ARG A 30 7.09 3.90 15.89
C ARG A 30 8.26 2.91 15.95
N ASN A 31 8.24 1.98 16.89
CA ASN A 31 9.50 1.35 17.29
C ASN A 31 9.85 0.05 16.55
N GLU A 32 8.97 -0.53 15.76
CA GLU A 32 9.27 -1.85 15.18
C GLU A 32 9.06 -1.94 13.65
N LEU A 33 8.22 -1.07 13.07
CA LEU A 33 7.99 -1.08 11.62
C LEU A 33 8.91 -0.11 10.86
N PHE A 34 9.38 0.96 11.51
CA PHE A 34 10.07 2.07 10.83
C PHE A 34 11.39 2.50 11.48
N THR A 35 11.88 1.82 12.51
CA THR A 35 13.21 2.02 13.10
C THR A 35 14.16 0.90 12.71
N GLY A 36 14.20 0.61 11.42
CA GLY A 36 15.15 -0.33 10.84
C GLY A 36 16.37 0.37 10.24
N ASP A 37 17.37 -0.41 9.93
CA ASP A 37 18.44 0.05 9.06
C ASP A 37 17.86 0.40 7.69
N THR A 38 18.41 1.42 7.03
CA THR A 38 18.06 1.73 5.64
C THR A 38 18.35 0.53 4.76
N LEU A 39 17.32 -0.02 4.13
CA LEU A 39 17.43 -1.17 3.23
C LEU A 39 17.91 -0.75 1.86
N ASP A 40 17.43 0.40 1.36
CA ASP A 40 17.72 0.92 0.03
C ASP A 40 17.34 2.41 -0.07
N LYS A 41 17.63 3.04 -1.20
CA LYS A 41 17.17 4.39 -1.53
C LYS A 41 16.08 4.34 -2.58
N VAL A 42 15.05 5.15 -2.37
CA VAL A 42 13.94 5.26 -3.32
C VAL A 42 14.38 6.00 -4.57
N ASN A 43 14.27 5.36 -5.73
CA ASN A 43 14.48 5.97 -7.03
C ASN A 43 13.18 6.59 -7.56
N ILE A 44 12.07 5.89 -7.32
CA ILE A 44 10.74 6.31 -7.75
C ILE A 44 9.68 5.84 -6.74
N THR A 45 8.69 6.69 -6.49
CA THR A 45 7.47 6.33 -5.76
C THR A 45 6.28 6.41 -6.69
N ALA A 46 5.51 5.33 -6.77
CA ALA A 46 4.23 5.30 -7.45
C ALA A 46 3.09 5.32 -6.43
N PHE A 47 2.17 6.27 -6.60
CA PHE A 47 0.98 6.39 -5.76
C PHE A 47 -0.19 5.73 -6.46
N TYR A 48 -0.93 4.88 -5.75
CA TYR A 48 -2.07 4.17 -6.27
C TYR A 48 -3.36 4.52 -5.54
N ASP A 49 -4.42 4.76 -6.31
CA ASP A 49 -5.78 4.68 -5.80
C ASP A 49 -6.17 3.20 -5.73
N CYS A 50 -6.54 2.75 -4.54
CA CYS A 50 -6.83 1.37 -4.25
C CYS A 50 -8.27 1.21 -3.78
N LYS A 51 -8.93 0.14 -4.24
CA LYS A 51 -10.26 -0.26 -3.78
C LYS A 51 -10.24 -1.73 -3.39
N PHE A 52 -10.81 -2.00 -2.24
CA PHE A 52 -11.02 -3.36 -1.74
C PHE A 52 -12.50 -3.57 -1.41
N MET A 53 -13.11 -4.60 -2.00
CA MET A 53 -14.50 -4.94 -1.76
C MET A 53 -14.64 -5.65 -0.42
N THR A 54 -15.40 -5.06 0.50
CA THR A 54 -15.65 -5.62 1.83
C THR A 54 -16.96 -6.43 1.91
N ASP A 55 -17.86 -6.22 0.97
CA ASP A 55 -19.13 -6.93 0.87
C ASP A 55 -19.48 -7.14 -0.60
N THR A 56 -19.44 -8.40 -1.02
CA THR A 56 -19.75 -8.82 -2.40
C THR A 56 -21.22 -8.68 -2.75
N THR A 57 -22.10 -8.72 -1.76
CA THR A 57 -23.56 -8.62 -1.97
C THR A 57 -24.00 -7.19 -2.25
N THR A 58 -23.50 -6.25 -1.45
CA THR A 58 -23.83 -4.81 -1.56
C THR A 58 -22.81 -4.03 -2.38
N LYS A 59 -21.74 -4.69 -2.84
CA LYS A 59 -20.60 -4.06 -3.53
C LYS A 59 -20.01 -2.86 -2.76
N LYS A 60 -19.87 -3.05 -1.47
CA LYS A 60 -19.29 -2.02 -0.62
C LYS A 60 -17.77 -2.09 -0.69
N TYR A 61 -17.14 -0.93 -0.90
CA TYR A 61 -15.69 -0.79 -1.00
C TYR A 61 -15.12 0.00 0.15
N ILE A 62 -13.89 -0.33 0.50
CA ILE A 62 -12.95 0.57 1.17
C ILE A 62 -12.02 1.12 0.09
N GLU A 63 -11.87 2.45 0.07
CA GLU A 63 -10.97 3.15 -0.83
C GLU A 63 -9.81 3.74 -0.01
N TYR A 64 -8.59 3.58 -0.51
CA TYR A 64 -7.38 4.10 0.15
C TYR A 64 -6.31 4.44 -0.88
N VAL A 65 -5.31 5.19 -0.46
CA VAL A 65 -4.11 5.44 -1.27
C VAL A 65 -2.98 4.58 -0.74
N ALA A 66 -2.22 3.98 -1.64
CA ALA A 66 -1.01 3.23 -1.31
C ALA A 66 0.19 3.79 -2.07
N ASP A 67 1.35 3.66 -1.44
CA ASP A 67 2.65 4.02 -1.99
C ASP A 67 3.40 2.73 -2.37
N LEU A 68 3.98 2.73 -3.56
CA LEU A 68 4.98 1.77 -4.00
C LEU A 68 6.30 2.50 -4.16
N GLU A 69 7.20 2.32 -3.24
CA GLU A 69 8.58 2.79 -3.30
C GLU A 69 9.44 1.75 -3.98
N ILE A 70 10.28 2.18 -4.91
CA ILE A 70 11.15 1.29 -5.68
C ILE A 70 12.56 1.87 -5.63
N GLY A 71 13.50 1.07 -5.12
CA GLY A 71 14.93 1.32 -5.15
C GLY A 71 15.65 0.39 -6.12
N ASP A 72 16.94 0.17 -5.90
CA ASP A 72 17.77 -0.70 -6.74
C ASP A 72 17.67 -2.17 -6.33
N GLU A 73 17.53 -2.45 -5.03
CA GLU A 73 17.51 -3.80 -4.46
C GLU A 73 16.14 -4.18 -3.90
N TYR A 74 15.35 -3.19 -3.45
CA TYR A 74 14.08 -3.41 -2.79
C TYR A 74 12.94 -2.58 -3.38
N SER A 75 11.72 -3.09 -3.24
CA SER A 75 10.51 -2.28 -3.27
C SER A 75 9.72 -2.44 -1.99
N LYS A 76 8.94 -1.40 -1.63
CA LYS A 76 8.05 -1.37 -0.46
C LYS A 76 6.68 -0.87 -0.89
N PHE A 77 5.66 -1.68 -0.69
CA PHE A 77 4.26 -1.31 -0.93
C PHE A 77 3.51 -1.21 0.39
N TYR A 78 2.87 -0.07 0.66
CA TYR A 78 2.18 0.18 1.93
C TYR A 78 1.10 1.25 1.80
N GLY A 79 0.19 1.33 2.78
CA GLY A 79 -0.84 2.39 2.81
C GLY A 79 -0.22 3.76 3.03
N HIS A 80 -0.58 4.75 2.20
CA HIS A 80 -0.07 6.13 2.30
C HIS A 80 -0.29 6.77 3.68
N SER A 81 -1.35 6.36 4.39
CA SER A 81 -1.61 6.79 5.77
C SER A 81 -0.48 6.43 6.74
N LEU A 82 0.21 5.30 6.53
CA LEU A 82 1.36 4.92 7.36
C LEU A 82 2.52 5.90 7.17
N HIS A 83 2.80 6.30 5.94
CA HIS A 83 3.81 7.33 5.66
C HIS A 83 3.49 8.66 6.35
N ILE A 84 2.23 9.10 6.31
CA ILE A 84 1.79 10.32 6.99
C ILE A 84 2.01 10.22 8.51
N ILE A 85 1.62 9.10 9.11
CA ILE A 85 1.77 8.88 10.56
C ILE A 85 3.24 8.85 10.94
N ASP A 86 4.07 8.14 10.20
CA ASP A 86 5.50 8.06 10.45
C ASP A 86 6.16 9.45 10.33
N SER A 87 5.86 10.17 9.27
CA SER A 87 6.32 11.55 9.09
C SER A 87 5.91 12.46 10.24
N LEU A 88 4.65 12.38 10.70
CA LEU A 88 4.18 13.18 11.84
C LEU A 88 4.86 12.76 13.15
N SER A 89 5.03 11.45 13.38
CA SER A 89 5.64 10.93 14.61
C SER A 89 7.14 11.21 14.71
N SER A 90 7.80 11.57 13.60
CA SER A 90 9.20 11.99 13.63
C SER A 90 9.41 13.45 14.12
N HIS A 91 8.34 14.26 14.18
CA HIS A 91 8.44 15.65 14.61
C HIS A 91 8.20 15.80 16.10
N GLN A 92 9.16 16.40 16.81
CA GLN A 92 9.13 16.58 18.29
C GLN A 92 7.86 17.24 18.78
N GLU A 93 7.30 18.21 18.05
CA GLU A 93 6.07 18.90 18.44
C GLU A 93 4.83 17.99 18.52
N PHE A 94 4.82 16.86 17.80
CA PHE A 94 3.74 15.87 17.85
C PHE A 94 4.02 14.82 18.93
N ILE A 95 5.29 14.56 19.23
CA ILE A 95 5.68 13.68 20.34
C ILE A 95 5.24 14.32 21.66
N ASP A 96 5.44 15.63 21.82
CA ASP A 96 5.17 16.36 23.04
C ASP A 96 3.69 16.80 23.18
N ASN A 97 2.92 16.77 22.10
CA ASN A 97 1.53 17.24 22.10
C ASN A 97 0.57 16.26 21.45
N TYR A 98 0.06 15.35 22.28
CA TYR A 98 -0.91 14.32 21.89
C TYR A 98 -2.16 14.87 21.17
N ASP A 99 -2.77 15.93 21.72
CA ASP A 99 -3.97 16.53 21.12
C ASP A 99 -3.71 17.07 19.72
N LYS A 100 -2.54 17.64 19.49
CA LYS A 100 -2.15 18.17 18.18
C LYS A 100 -1.92 17.02 17.19
N ALA A 101 -1.24 15.96 17.62
CA ALA A 101 -1.04 14.76 16.81
C ALA A 101 -2.39 14.15 16.40
N LEU A 102 -3.29 13.95 17.36
CA LEU A 102 -4.61 13.38 17.15
C LEU A 102 -5.46 14.19 16.14
N ARG A 103 -5.53 15.51 16.34
CA ARG A 103 -6.27 16.41 15.44
C ARG A 103 -5.68 16.41 14.02
N THR A 104 -4.37 16.32 13.91
CA THR A 104 -3.69 16.29 12.62
C THR A 104 -3.96 14.99 11.89
N VAL A 105 -3.83 13.86 12.55
CA VAL A 105 -4.20 12.55 12.00
C VAL A 105 -5.67 12.52 11.58
N ALA A 106 -6.59 12.97 12.45
CA ALA A 106 -8.03 13.05 12.14
C ALA A 106 -8.32 13.92 10.90
N LYS A 107 -7.53 14.98 10.66
CA LYS A 107 -7.64 15.80 9.45
C LYS A 107 -7.28 15.02 8.18
N TYR A 108 -6.27 14.15 8.23
CA TYR A 108 -5.92 13.29 7.10
C TYR A 108 -7.00 12.24 6.83
N TYR A 109 -7.59 11.66 7.86
CA TYR A 109 -8.74 10.76 7.70
C TYR A 109 -9.91 11.42 6.97
N ARG A 110 -10.27 12.64 7.37
CA ARG A 110 -11.34 13.40 6.72
C ARG A 110 -11.04 13.75 5.27
N LYS A 111 -9.76 13.72 4.87
CA LYS A 111 -9.32 13.93 3.48
C LYS A 111 -9.37 12.65 2.62
N GLY A 112 -9.86 11.54 3.14
CA GLY A 112 -9.99 10.29 2.41
C GLY A 112 -8.75 9.39 2.43
N TYR A 113 -7.94 9.48 3.50
CA TYR A 113 -6.84 8.54 3.74
C TYR A 113 -7.19 7.59 4.90
N PRO A 114 -8.08 6.60 4.70
CA PRO A 114 -8.44 5.67 5.76
C PRO A 114 -7.24 4.83 6.18
N MET A 115 -7.09 4.57 7.49
CA MET A 115 -6.03 3.69 8.03
C MET A 115 -6.40 2.20 7.90
N THR A 116 -6.92 1.81 6.76
CA THR A 116 -7.48 0.47 6.57
C THR A 116 -6.48 -0.54 6.04
N PHE A 117 -5.36 -0.08 5.51
CA PHE A 117 -4.28 -0.92 5.02
C PHE A 117 -3.04 -0.71 5.90
N ASN A 118 -2.88 -1.59 6.88
CA ASN A 118 -1.78 -1.54 7.87
C ASN A 118 -0.62 -2.48 7.49
N ASP A 119 -0.65 -3.03 6.28
CA ASP A 119 0.39 -3.92 5.82
C ASP A 119 1.49 -3.13 5.12
N ALA A 120 2.73 -3.55 5.34
CA ALA A 120 3.87 -3.14 4.53
C ALA A 120 4.48 -4.38 3.88
N ILE A 121 4.62 -4.35 2.57
CA ILE A 121 5.15 -5.46 1.78
C ILE A 121 6.49 -5.03 1.20
N TYR A 122 7.54 -5.70 1.61
CA TYR A 122 8.90 -5.52 1.10
C TYR A 122 9.21 -6.64 0.12
N ILE A 123 9.70 -6.30 -1.06
CA ILE A 123 10.18 -7.28 -2.04
C ILE A 123 11.67 -7.06 -2.25
N LYS A 124 12.46 -8.12 -2.07
CA LYS A 124 13.89 -8.15 -2.41
C LYS A 124 14.05 -8.71 -3.80
N PHE A 125 14.66 -7.93 -4.71
CA PHE A 125 14.75 -8.32 -6.11
C PHE A 125 15.75 -9.44 -6.36
N SER A 126 16.89 -9.46 -5.64
CA SER A 126 17.99 -10.39 -5.88
C SER A 126 17.62 -11.86 -5.75
N ASP A 127 16.67 -12.21 -4.89
CA ASP A 127 16.22 -13.57 -4.64
C ASP A 127 14.72 -13.78 -4.82
N ASN A 128 14.02 -12.73 -5.29
CA ASN A 128 12.59 -12.73 -5.53
C ASN A 128 11.79 -13.16 -4.29
N SER A 129 12.19 -12.66 -3.12
CA SER A 129 11.49 -12.90 -1.85
C SER A 129 10.69 -11.69 -1.41
N TYR A 130 9.68 -11.94 -0.59
CA TYR A 130 8.96 -10.88 0.08
C TYR A 130 8.89 -11.11 1.59
N LYS A 131 8.81 -10.01 2.30
CA LYS A 131 8.43 -9.92 3.71
C LYS A 131 7.25 -8.98 3.83
N MET A 132 6.18 -9.43 4.44
CA MET A 132 4.99 -8.64 4.72
C MET A 132 4.83 -8.53 6.23
N SER A 133 4.78 -7.31 6.72
CA SER A 133 4.42 -7.04 8.10
C SER A 133 2.99 -6.51 8.16
N SER A 134 2.22 -7.04 9.10
CA SER A 134 0.83 -6.67 9.35
C SER A 134 0.64 -6.52 10.83
N ARG A 135 -0.11 -5.50 11.25
CA ARG A 135 -0.52 -5.34 12.66
C ARG A 135 -2.01 -5.57 12.81
N PHE A 136 -2.35 -6.50 13.68
CA PHE A 136 -3.72 -6.75 14.07
C PHE A 136 -3.86 -6.54 15.59
N VAL A 137 -4.57 -5.46 15.96
CA VAL A 137 -4.69 -4.98 17.35
C VAL A 137 -3.30 -4.61 17.90
N GLU A 138 -2.72 -5.41 18.77
CA GLU A 138 -1.39 -5.18 19.40
C GLU A 138 -0.37 -6.24 19.00
N ILE A 139 -0.72 -7.11 18.03
CA ILE A 139 0.14 -8.21 17.60
C ILE A 139 0.66 -7.93 16.20
N ASP A 140 1.98 -7.95 16.05
CA ASP A 140 2.64 -7.85 14.75
C ASP A 140 2.81 -9.24 14.16
N TYR A 141 2.40 -9.38 12.92
CA TYR A 141 2.57 -10.60 12.12
C TYR A 141 3.57 -10.34 11.01
N ILE A 142 4.52 -11.24 10.87
CA ILE A 142 5.44 -11.23 9.74
C ILE A 142 5.17 -12.48 8.91
N HIS A 143 4.94 -12.29 7.63
CA HIS A 143 4.77 -13.33 6.64
C HIS A 143 5.85 -13.21 5.57
N GLU A 144 6.60 -14.26 5.33
CA GLU A 144 7.72 -14.29 4.38
C GLU A 144 7.49 -15.37 3.33
N GLY A 145 8.01 -15.16 2.14
CA GLY A 145 7.90 -16.14 1.06
C GLY A 145 8.56 -15.69 -0.24
N LYS A 146 8.37 -16.47 -1.29
CA LYS A 146 8.74 -16.09 -2.64
C LYS A 146 7.61 -15.28 -3.28
N VAL A 147 7.99 -14.25 -4.03
CA VAL A 147 7.03 -13.43 -4.76
C VAL A 147 6.31 -14.34 -5.77
N PRO A 148 4.97 -14.27 -5.86
CA PRO A 148 4.21 -15.09 -6.79
C PRO A 148 4.64 -14.86 -8.24
N GLU A 149 4.71 -15.92 -9.02
CA GLU A 149 4.88 -15.83 -10.47
C GLU A 149 3.52 -15.64 -11.14
N PHE A 150 3.38 -14.54 -11.87
CA PHE A 150 2.19 -14.26 -12.68
C PHE A 150 2.48 -14.59 -14.15
N LYS A 151 1.75 -15.57 -14.72
CA LYS A 151 1.88 -15.96 -16.12
C LYS A 151 1.02 -15.04 -16.98
N TRP A 152 1.57 -13.88 -17.32
CA TRP A 152 0.88 -12.86 -18.10
C TRP A 152 0.78 -13.23 -19.58
N THR A 153 -0.40 -13.02 -20.16
CA THR A 153 -0.63 -12.95 -21.61
C THR A 153 -0.74 -11.48 -21.97
N ILE A 154 0.21 -10.98 -22.77
CA ILE A 154 0.24 -9.60 -23.25
C ILE A 154 -0.62 -9.50 -24.52
N HIS A 155 -1.41 -8.43 -24.61
CA HIS A 155 -2.31 -8.15 -25.73
C HIS A 155 -1.88 -6.87 -26.46
N ASP A 156 -2.29 -6.74 -27.74
CA ASP A 156 -1.99 -5.54 -28.55
C ASP A 156 -2.79 -4.30 -28.14
N SER A 157 -3.81 -4.48 -27.27
CA SER A 157 -4.65 -3.38 -26.82
C SER A 157 -3.85 -2.38 -26.01
N THR A 158 -3.98 -1.09 -26.34
CA THR A 158 -3.34 0.01 -25.64
C THR A 158 -4.35 1.09 -25.26
N LYS A 159 -4.06 1.83 -24.19
CA LYS A 159 -4.79 3.04 -23.77
C LYS A 159 -3.85 4.00 -23.03
N VAL A 160 -4.32 5.19 -22.70
CA VAL A 160 -3.59 6.13 -21.84
C VAL A 160 -4.18 6.09 -20.43
N ILE A 161 -3.34 5.91 -19.41
CA ILE A 161 -3.69 5.96 -17.98
C ILE A 161 -2.70 6.89 -17.30
N ALA A 162 -3.18 7.85 -16.51
CA ALA A 162 -2.36 8.84 -15.80
C ALA A 162 -1.31 9.53 -16.69
N GLY A 163 -1.60 9.70 -17.99
CA GLY A 163 -0.69 10.31 -18.97
C GLY A 163 0.31 9.35 -19.61
N TYR A 164 0.37 8.09 -19.20
CA TYR A 164 1.29 7.07 -19.73
C TYR A 164 0.59 6.15 -20.75
N ARG A 165 1.32 5.77 -21.80
CA ARG A 165 0.85 4.75 -22.73
C ARG A 165 0.92 3.39 -22.05
N ALA A 166 -0.22 2.74 -21.89
CA ALA A 166 -0.36 1.45 -21.24
C ALA A 166 -0.75 0.36 -22.23
N GLN A 167 -0.16 -0.83 -22.07
CA GLN A 167 -0.50 -2.04 -22.81
C GLN A 167 -1.20 -3.03 -21.88
N LYS A 168 -2.20 -3.75 -22.42
CA LYS A 168 -3.00 -4.69 -21.67
C LYS A 168 -2.27 -6.03 -21.49
N ALA A 169 -2.39 -6.61 -20.29
CA ALA A 169 -2.03 -8.00 -20.01
C ALA A 169 -3.12 -8.66 -19.16
N THR A 170 -3.25 -9.98 -19.27
CA THR A 170 -4.18 -10.78 -18.47
C THR A 170 -3.49 -12.01 -17.91
N CYS A 171 -3.90 -12.46 -16.73
CA CYS A 171 -3.48 -13.73 -16.17
C CYS A 171 -4.56 -14.33 -15.27
N THR A 172 -4.47 -15.63 -15.02
CA THR A 172 -5.21 -16.31 -13.97
C THR A 172 -4.22 -16.74 -12.90
N HIS A 173 -4.47 -16.36 -11.66
CA HIS A 173 -3.63 -16.72 -10.51
C HIS A 173 -4.50 -16.98 -9.28
N ASN A 174 -4.29 -18.15 -8.63
CA ASN A 174 -5.06 -18.59 -7.45
C ASN A 174 -6.60 -18.48 -7.60
N GLY A 175 -7.12 -18.79 -8.80
CA GLY A 175 -8.55 -18.77 -9.08
C GLY A 175 -9.12 -17.39 -9.46
N PHE A 176 -8.32 -16.33 -9.41
CA PHE A 176 -8.70 -14.99 -9.85
C PHE A 176 -8.21 -14.74 -11.27
N ASN A 177 -9.04 -14.07 -12.06
CA ASN A 177 -8.66 -13.58 -13.40
C ASN A 177 -8.32 -12.09 -13.28
N TYR A 178 -7.07 -11.75 -13.56
CA TYR A 178 -6.58 -10.38 -13.49
C TYR A 178 -6.47 -9.75 -14.87
N THR A 179 -6.80 -8.47 -14.95
CA THR A 179 -6.48 -7.59 -16.07
C THR A 179 -5.54 -6.51 -15.55
N ALA A 180 -4.35 -6.45 -16.13
CA ALA A 180 -3.36 -5.42 -15.85
C ALA A 180 -3.14 -4.51 -17.06
N TRP A 181 -2.73 -3.28 -16.80
CA TRP A 181 -2.20 -2.33 -17.76
C TRP A 181 -0.85 -1.88 -17.26
N PHE A 182 0.18 -2.06 -18.08
CA PHE A 182 1.56 -1.70 -17.77
C PHE A 182 2.12 -0.73 -18.77
N SER A 183 3.06 0.11 -18.34
CA SER A 183 3.70 1.09 -19.21
C SER A 183 5.20 0.82 -19.35
N MET A 184 5.65 0.67 -20.61
CA MET A 184 7.07 0.60 -20.93
C MET A 184 7.76 1.97 -20.90
N ASP A 185 7.01 3.08 -20.79
CA ASP A 185 7.57 4.41 -20.52
C ASP A 185 8.23 4.46 -19.15
N ILE A 186 7.88 3.52 -18.27
CA ILE A 186 8.47 3.31 -16.94
C ILE A 186 9.00 1.87 -16.92
N PRO A 187 10.26 1.63 -17.35
CA PRO A 187 10.79 0.28 -17.60
C PRO A 187 11.21 -0.44 -16.32
N ILE A 188 10.30 -0.52 -15.35
CA ILE A 188 10.47 -1.15 -14.05
C ILE A 188 9.47 -2.30 -13.94
N SER A 189 9.95 -3.54 -13.86
CA SER A 189 9.09 -4.73 -13.72
C SER A 189 8.53 -4.87 -12.31
N SER A 190 7.65 -3.96 -11.91
CA SER A 190 7.04 -3.90 -10.58
C SER A 190 5.58 -3.43 -10.68
N GLY A 191 4.85 -3.51 -9.56
CA GLY A 191 3.47 -3.08 -9.48
C GLY A 191 2.95 -3.06 -8.04
N PRO A 192 1.68 -2.66 -7.82
CA PRO A 192 1.08 -2.61 -6.50
C PRO A 192 1.01 -4.01 -5.89
N TRP A 193 0.94 -4.09 -4.55
CA TRP A 193 0.95 -5.33 -3.79
C TRP A 193 2.16 -6.20 -4.17
N LYS A 194 1.96 -7.39 -4.73
CA LYS A 194 3.01 -8.32 -5.19
C LYS A 194 3.00 -8.52 -6.70
N PHE A 195 2.21 -7.73 -7.45
CA PHE A 195 2.15 -7.86 -8.90
C PHE A 195 3.48 -7.46 -9.55
N ASN A 196 3.97 -8.32 -10.44
CA ASN A 196 5.26 -8.17 -11.11
C ASN A 196 5.27 -8.95 -12.43
N GLY A 197 6.42 -8.96 -13.12
CA GLY A 197 6.67 -9.86 -14.27
C GLY A 197 6.23 -9.29 -15.62
N LEU A 198 5.75 -8.04 -15.70
CA LEU A 198 5.53 -7.33 -16.96
C LEU A 198 6.74 -6.44 -17.28
N PRO A 199 7.02 -6.14 -18.59
CA PRO A 199 8.21 -5.38 -19.00
C PRO A 199 8.12 -3.87 -18.74
N GLY A 200 7.36 -3.44 -17.74
CA GLY A 200 7.16 -2.08 -17.33
C GLY A 200 6.28 -2.00 -16.09
N LEU A 201 6.18 -0.80 -15.49
CA LEU A 201 5.39 -0.59 -14.29
C LEU A 201 3.92 -0.92 -14.54
N ILE A 202 3.34 -1.74 -13.67
CA ILE A 202 1.90 -2.03 -13.68
C ILE A 202 1.17 -0.82 -13.12
N ILE A 203 0.55 -0.03 -14.00
CA ILE A 203 -0.10 1.22 -13.66
C ILE A 203 -1.61 1.07 -13.39
N SER A 204 -2.18 -0.09 -13.74
CA SER A 204 -3.52 -0.46 -13.28
C SER A 204 -3.62 -1.98 -13.25
N VAL A 205 -4.23 -2.54 -12.22
CA VAL A 205 -4.57 -3.95 -12.16
C VAL A 205 -5.84 -4.15 -11.35
N LYS A 206 -6.70 -5.06 -11.85
CA LYS A 206 -7.92 -5.47 -11.15
C LYS A 206 -8.25 -6.92 -11.47
N ASP A 207 -8.94 -7.58 -10.56
CA ASP A 207 -9.57 -8.86 -10.83
C ASP A 207 -10.91 -8.69 -11.57
N SER A 208 -11.44 -9.79 -12.14
CA SER A 208 -12.68 -9.79 -12.94
C SER A 208 -13.92 -9.35 -12.17
N ASN A 209 -13.94 -9.54 -10.85
CA ASN A 209 -15.05 -9.17 -9.97
C ASN A 209 -14.90 -7.76 -9.39
N GLU A 210 -13.75 -7.10 -9.64
CA GLU A 210 -13.36 -5.83 -9.05
C GLU A 210 -13.31 -5.86 -7.51
N GLU A 211 -12.99 -7.03 -6.94
CA GLU A 211 -12.77 -7.15 -5.50
C GLU A 211 -11.51 -6.40 -5.06
N TYR A 212 -10.52 -6.37 -5.94
CA TYR A 212 -9.26 -5.63 -5.78
C TYR A 212 -9.03 -4.77 -7.01
N VAL A 213 -8.88 -3.48 -6.82
CA VAL A 213 -8.58 -2.52 -7.89
C VAL A 213 -7.44 -1.62 -7.45
N TYR A 214 -6.43 -1.52 -8.30
CA TYR A 214 -5.30 -0.59 -8.14
C TYR A 214 -5.16 0.24 -9.41
N GLU A 215 -5.08 1.55 -9.28
CA GLU A 215 -4.90 2.47 -10.39
C GLU A 215 -3.89 3.56 -10.05
N LEU A 216 -2.90 3.77 -10.92
CA LEU A 216 -1.87 4.78 -10.72
C LEU A 216 -2.48 6.17 -10.67
N ARG A 217 -2.22 6.89 -9.58
CA ARG A 217 -2.56 8.29 -9.39
C ARG A 217 -1.47 9.22 -9.91
N GLY A 218 -0.20 8.85 -9.69
CA GLY A 218 0.95 9.65 -10.08
C GLY A 218 2.27 9.07 -9.61
N LEU A 219 3.35 9.73 -9.98
CA LEU A 219 4.73 9.34 -9.65
C LEU A 219 5.46 10.51 -8.98
N SER A 220 6.48 10.15 -8.16
CA SER A 220 7.43 11.07 -7.57
C SER A 220 8.84 10.50 -7.68
N THR A 221 9.82 11.36 -7.95
CA THR A 221 11.24 11.01 -7.93
C THR A 221 11.95 11.61 -6.71
N GLN A 222 11.18 12.06 -5.71
CA GLN A 222 11.73 12.55 -4.46
C GLN A 222 12.49 11.41 -3.76
N GLN A 223 13.77 11.61 -3.57
CA GLN A 223 14.62 10.61 -2.88
C GLN A 223 14.28 10.56 -1.39
N ARG A 224 14.21 9.36 -0.87
CA ARG A 224 14.06 9.03 0.54
C ARG A 224 14.63 7.63 0.79
N ASP A 225 14.70 7.20 2.03
CA ASP A 225 15.17 5.87 2.38
C ASP A 225 13.99 4.88 2.44
N ILE A 226 14.22 3.66 1.95
CA ILE A 226 13.36 2.50 2.25
C ILE A 226 13.87 1.94 3.59
N ILE A 227 13.03 2.02 4.59
CA ILE A 227 13.32 1.57 5.95
C ILE A 227 12.48 0.35 6.27
#